data_0f115af48c1f0a41e1417bf4af8a2aee
#
_entry.id   0f115af48c1f0a41e1417bf4af8a2aee
#
_cell.length_a   1.000
_cell.length_b   1.000
_cell.length_c   1.000
_cell.angle_alpha   90.00
_cell.angle_beta   90.00
_cell.angle_gamma   90.00
#
_symmetry.space_group_name_H-M   'P 1'
#
loop_
_entity.id
_entity.type
_entity.pdbx_description
1 polymer ?
#
loop_
_entity_poly.entity_id
_entity_poly.type
_entity_poly.pdbx_seq_one_letter_code
_entity_poly.pdbx_strand_id
1 'polypeptide(L)'
;MTIYWPNYYKDFACKAGACLHTCCAGWVIGIDEKSLKRFSKDPEVSGTISDGCFVLKEDGRCPYLRDDNLCEMIIRHGEDYLCDICREHPRFYNDFEDHIEAGIGLVCEEACRLVLDADAPFCLVSDDGSKMELPDYVKAVFDTSKPLTERLAAISGGRRAGSKIRAEIFDGMEVMDPKWSRLLEKIIEAPVSEEDEDKVILDNEKAFANFAAYLLYRYKGAGRFAAEACYLLADLVFKGCGLADVARVFSCEVEYSDINIDEALETFG
;
A
#
# COMPACT_ATOMS: atom_id res chain seq x y z
N MET A 1 -5.79 -14.00 -21.22
CA MET A 1 -5.70 -14.26 -19.77
C MET A 1 -6.69 -13.32 -19.10
N THR A 2 -7.56 -13.82 -18.22
CA THR A 2 -8.59 -13.01 -17.55
C THR A 2 -7.92 -12.23 -16.41
N ILE A 3 -8.27 -10.95 -16.25
CA ILE A 3 -7.79 -10.14 -15.14
C ILE A 3 -8.94 -9.98 -14.16
N TYR A 4 -8.68 -10.29 -12.88
CA TYR A 4 -9.59 -10.08 -11.77
C TYR A 4 -9.08 -8.97 -10.85
N TRP A 5 -9.98 -8.19 -10.29
CA TRP A 5 -9.67 -7.11 -9.35
C TRP A 5 -10.76 -6.96 -8.29
N PRO A 6 -10.44 -6.35 -7.15
CA PRO A 6 -11.43 -6.00 -6.13
C PRO A 6 -12.50 -5.06 -6.70
N ASN A 7 -13.73 -5.20 -6.23
CA ASN A 7 -14.87 -4.42 -6.71
C ASN A 7 -14.68 -2.89 -6.67
N TYR A 8 -13.84 -2.39 -5.79
CA TYR A 8 -13.50 -0.96 -5.69
C TYR A 8 -12.39 -0.50 -6.67
N TYR A 9 -11.72 -1.41 -7.37
CA TYR A 9 -10.55 -1.12 -8.19
C TYR A 9 -10.81 -0.08 -9.29
N LYS A 10 -11.96 -0.17 -9.96
CA LYS A 10 -12.33 0.74 -11.05
C LYS A 10 -12.81 2.12 -10.58
N ASP A 11 -13.08 2.28 -9.30
CA ASP A 11 -13.44 3.56 -8.71
C ASP A 11 -12.20 4.45 -8.48
N PHE A 12 -10.99 3.87 -8.68
CA PHE A 12 -9.76 4.63 -8.52
C PHE A 12 -9.60 5.68 -9.62
N ALA A 13 -9.50 6.94 -9.19
CA ALA A 13 -9.12 8.08 -10.01
C ALA A 13 -8.07 8.92 -9.27
N CYS A 14 -6.96 9.22 -9.94
CA CYS A 14 -5.91 10.05 -9.36
C CYS A 14 -6.46 11.44 -8.97
N LYS A 15 -6.19 11.86 -7.73
CA LYS A 15 -6.59 13.19 -7.21
C LYS A 15 -5.75 14.33 -7.77
N ALA A 16 -4.68 14.02 -8.50
CA ALA A 16 -3.77 15.00 -9.10
C ALA A 16 -3.32 16.08 -8.09
N GLY A 17 -3.50 17.35 -8.40
CA GLY A 17 -3.12 18.46 -7.53
C GLY A 17 -3.87 18.57 -6.19
N ALA A 18 -4.95 17.81 -6.00
CA ALA A 18 -5.67 17.76 -4.72
C ALA A 18 -5.08 16.73 -3.73
N CYS A 19 -4.06 15.97 -4.15
CA CYS A 19 -3.38 15.00 -3.29
C CYS A 19 -2.47 15.72 -2.29
N LEU A 20 -2.58 15.36 -1.01
CA LEU A 20 -1.71 15.89 0.06
C LEU A 20 -0.33 15.21 0.05
N HIS A 21 -0.27 13.99 -0.45
CA HIS A 21 0.93 13.16 -0.51
C HIS A 21 1.22 12.76 -1.96
N THR A 22 2.13 13.51 -2.60
CA THR A 22 2.47 13.23 -4.00
C THR A 22 3.26 11.93 -4.16
N CYS A 23 2.88 11.11 -5.15
CA CYS A 23 3.64 9.94 -5.58
C CYS A 23 4.83 10.30 -6.49
N CYS A 24 5.07 11.57 -6.77
CA CYS A 24 6.15 12.05 -7.63
C CYS A 24 7.35 12.59 -6.82
N ALA A 25 7.56 12.10 -5.60
CA ALA A 25 8.67 12.51 -4.73
C ALA A 25 9.11 11.35 -3.82
N GLY A 26 10.39 11.36 -3.44
CA GLY A 26 10.94 10.50 -2.41
C GLY A 26 11.39 9.11 -2.86
N TRP A 27 11.32 8.77 -4.15
CA TRP A 27 11.75 7.47 -4.66
C TRP A 27 12.27 7.55 -6.10
N VAL A 28 13.07 6.56 -6.50
CA VAL A 28 13.68 6.49 -7.83
C VAL A 28 12.63 6.02 -8.84
N ILE A 29 12.34 6.86 -9.85
CA ILE A 29 11.38 6.57 -10.90
C ILE A 29 12.10 5.93 -12.09
N GLY A 30 12.08 4.61 -12.15
CA GLY A 30 12.63 3.82 -13.27
C GLY A 30 11.76 3.94 -14.51
N ILE A 31 12.41 3.97 -15.68
CA ILE A 31 11.72 4.16 -16.96
C ILE A 31 11.86 2.88 -17.79
N ASP A 32 10.75 2.33 -18.25
CA ASP A 32 10.73 1.16 -19.12
C ASP A 32 11.41 1.42 -20.48
N GLU A 33 11.94 0.37 -21.11
CA GLU A 33 12.69 0.48 -22.37
C GLU A 33 11.90 1.15 -23.51
N LYS A 34 10.60 0.90 -23.58
CA LYS A 34 9.73 1.49 -24.62
C LYS A 34 9.60 2.99 -24.41
N SER A 35 9.46 3.42 -23.17
CA SER A 35 9.40 4.84 -22.81
C SER A 35 10.76 5.52 -22.98
N LEU A 36 11.88 4.87 -22.63
CA LEU A 36 13.23 5.37 -22.90
C LEU A 36 13.44 5.61 -24.40
N LYS A 37 13.05 4.68 -25.27
CA LYS A 37 13.11 4.85 -26.75
C LYS A 37 12.25 6.01 -27.25
N ARG A 38 11.11 6.27 -26.60
CA ARG A 38 10.24 7.41 -26.92
C ARG A 38 10.87 8.71 -26.46
N PHE A 39 11.31 8.77 -25.21
CA PHE A 39 11.89 9.95 -24.56
C PHE A 39 13.23 10.38 -25.19
N SER A 40 14.01 9.44 -25.75
CA SER A 40 15.26 9.77 -26.44
C SER A 40 15.06 10.66 -27.68
N LYS A 41 13.85 10.74 -28.22
CA LYS A 41 13.49 11.61 -29.36
C LYS A 41 13.07 13.02 -28.93
N ASP A 42 12.90 13.24 -27.63
CA ASP A 42 12.54 14.51 -27.04
C ASP A 42 13.74 15.05 -26.22
N PRO A 43 14.48 16.07 -26.71
CA PRO A 43 15.67 16.60 -26.04
C PRO A 43 15.38 17.14 -24.63
N GLU A 44 14.19 17.71 -24.40
CA GLU A 44 13.80 18.24 -23.08
C GLU A 44 13.61 17.10 -22.08
N VAL A 45 13.01 15.99 -22.51
CA VAL A 45 12.77 14.84 -21.65
C VAL A 45 14.05 14.03 -21.46
N SER A 46 14.80 13.75 -22.53
CA SER A 46 16.03 12.97 -22.42
C SER A 46 17.10 13.62 -21.55
N GLY A 47 17.12 14.96 -21.48
CA GLY A 47 18.01 15.72 -20.60
C GLY A 47 17.74 15.57 -19.10
N THR A 48 16.59 14.98 -18.72
CA THR A 48 16.22 14.73 -17.32
C THR A 48 16.41 13.27 -16.90
N ILE A 49 17.03 12.45 -17.74
CA ILE A 49 17.18 11.00 -17.52
C ILE A 49 18.67 10.66 -17.35
N SER A 50 18.99 9.88 -16.33
CA SER A 50 20.29 9.22 -16.12
C SER A 50 20.06 7.79 -15.67
N ASP A 51 20.87 6.87 -16.17
CA ASP A 51 20.84 5.44 -15.80
C ASP A 51 19.44 4.78 -15.85
N GLY A 52 18.65 5.21 -16.84
CA GLY A 52 17.28 4.69 -17.02
C GLY A 52 16.23 5.23 -16.05
N CYS A 53 16.57 6.24 -15.26
CA CYS A 53 15.69 6.84 -14.25
C CYS A 53 15.56 8.35 -14.47
N PHE A 54 14.46 8.96 -14.00
CA PHE A 54 14.39 10.41 -13.92
C PHE A 54 15.33 10.93 -12.82
N VAL A 55 16.10 11.97 -13.17
CA VAL A 55 16.94 12.68 -12.19
C VAL A 55 16.04 13.57 -11.34
N LEU A 56 15.94 13.23 -10.06
CA LEU A 56 15.14 14.00 -9.11
C LEU A 56 15.78 15.37 -8.84
N LYS A 57 14.95 16.35 -8.51
CA LYS A 57 15.38 17.64 -8.00
C LYS A 57 16.07 17.48 -6.64
N GLU A 58 16.77 18.52 -6.16
CA GLU A 58 17.47 18.50 -4.85
C GLU A 58 16.57 18.18 -3.67
N ASP A 59 15.28 18.50 -3.77
CA ASP A 59 14.24 18.21 -2.78
C ASP A 59 13.62 16.81 -2.93
N GLY A 60 14.17 15.95 -3.78
CA GLY A 60 13.68 14.60 -4.03
C GLY A 60 12.44 14.52 -4.94
N ARG A 61 12.01 15.64 -5.55
CA ARG A 61 10.82 15.67 -6.41
C ARG A 61 11.16 15.32 -7.86
N CYS A 62 10.22 14.65 -8.52
CA CYS A 62 10.30 14.40 -9.97
C CYS A 62 10.50 15.73 -10.74
N PRO A 63 11.36 15.76 -11.79
CA PRO A 63 11.60 16.97 -12.58
C PRO A 63 10.32 17.54 -13.21
N TYR A 64 9.29 16.70 -13.43
CA TYR A 64 8.00 17.09 -14.02
C TYR A 64 6.91 17.41 -13.00
N LEU A 65 7.21 17.31 -11.70
CA LEU A 65 6.27 17.75 -10.67
C LEU A 65 6.32 19.26 -10.52
N ARG A 66 5.21 19.92 -10.76
CA ARG A 66 5.00 21.37 -10.62
C ARG A 66 4.73 21.76 -9.17
N ASP A 67 4.77 23.05 -8.88
CA ASP A 67 4.46 23.58 -7.55
C ASP A 67 2.97 23.46 -7.16
N ASP A 68 2.10 23.30 -8.15
CA ASP A 68 0.66 23.02 -7.96
C ASP A 68 0.36 21.51 -7.86
N ASN A 69 1.39 20.67 -7.69
CA ASN A 69 1.34 19.22 -7.64
C ASN A 69 0.78 18.54 -8.90
N LEU A 70 0.73 19.23 -10.02
CA LEU A 70 0.38 18.64 -11.30
C LEU A 70 1.61 18.12 -12.05
N CYS A 71 1.41 17.09 -12.86
CA CYS A 71 2.46 16.53 -13.71
C CYS A 71 2.56 17.31 -15.02
N GLU A 72 3.68 18.00 -15.25
CA GLU A 72 3.94 18.75 -16.49
C GLU A 72 3.93 17.85 -17.73
N MET A 73 4.37 16.58 -17.58
CA MET A 73 4.37 15.62 -18.68
C MET A 73 2.94 15.29 -19.15
N ILE A 74 2.00 15.11 -18.20
CA ILE A 74 0.58 14.93 -18.53
C ILE A 74 0.01 16.15 -19.21
N ILE A 75 0.32 17.34 -18.69
CA ILE A 75 -0.20 18.62 -19.24
C ILE A 75 0.26 18.83 -20.69
N ARG A 76 1.53 18.53 -20.99
CA ARG A 76 2.11 18.76 -22.33
C ARG A 76 1.77 17.66 -23.32
N HIS A 77 1.75 16.42 -22.90
CA HIS A 77 1.74 15.27 -23.82
C HIS A 77 0.56 14.29 -23.59
N GLY A 78 -0.20 14.45 -22.48
CA GLY A 78 -1.26 13.52 -22.08
C GLY A 78 -0.74 12.31 -21.30
N GLU A 79 -1.66 11.54 -20.71
CA GLU A 79 -1.33 10.38 -19.87
C GLU A 79 -0.62 9.25 -20.65
N ASP A 80 -0.94 9.08 -21.93
CA ASP A 80 -0.31 8.06 -22.80
C ASP A 80 1.20 8.29 -22.98
N TYR A 81 1.69 9.48 -22.64
CA TYR A 81 3.12 9.80 -22.72
C TYR A 81 3.89 9.43 -21.46
N LEU A 82 3.24 9.02 -20.40
CA LEU A 82 3.90 8.55 -19.18
C LEU A 82 4.64 7.22 -19.40
N CYS A 83 5.73 7.00 -18.67
CA CYS A 83 6.31 5.67 -18.55
C CYS A 83 5.39 4.74 -17.74
N ASP A 84 5.61 3.43 -17.88
CA ASP A 84 4.69 2.42 -17.36
C ASP A 84 4.49 2.57 -15.84
N ILE A 85 5.57 2.75 -15.05
CA ILE A 85 5.46 2.90 -13.61
C ILE A 85 4.63 4.12 -13.19
N CYS A 86 4.74 5.25 -13.92
CA CYS A 86 3.95 6.44 -13.63
C CYS A 86 2.48 6.27 -13.99
N ARG A 87 2.20 5.59 -15.12
CA ARG A 87 0.83 5.35 -15.61
C ARG A 87 0.10 4.33 -14.74
N GLU A 88 0.79 3.27 -14.33
CA GLU A 88 0.20 2.18 -13.58
C GLU A 88 0.10 2.47 -12.07
N HIS A 89 0.92 3.38 -11.52
CA HIS A 89 0.86 3.69 -10.10
C HIS A 89 -0.56 4.13 -9.66
N PRO A 90 -1.10 3.60 -8.57
CA PRO A 90 -0.53 2.66 -7.59
C PRO A 90 -0.92 1.18 -7.82
N ARG A 91 -1.16 0.78 -9.06
CA ARG A 91 -1.60 -0.59 -9.38
C ARG A 91 -0.48 -1.59 -9.18
N PHE A 92 -0.86 -2.77 -8.73
CA PHE A 92 0.00 -3.95 -8.70
C PHE A 92 -0.70 -5.12 -9.38
N TYR A 93 0.09 -6.10 -9.82
CA TYR A 93 -0.39 -7.27 -10.52
C TYR A 93 0.28 -8.52 -9.96
N ASN A 94 -0.51 -9.58 -9.74
CA ASN A 94 -0.03 -10.90 -9.39
C ASN A 94 -0.35 -11.85 -10.56
N ASP A 95 0.67 -12.39 -11.20
CA ASP A 95 0.53 -13.29 -12.34
C ASP A 95 0.37 -14.72 -11.88
N PHE A 96 -0.65 -15.41 -12.39
CA PHE A 96 -0.89 -16.84 -12.24
C PHE A 96 -0.88 -17.52 -13.60
N GLU A 97 -0.83 -18.84 -13.64
CA GLU A 97 -0.78 -19.59 -14.90
C GLU A 97 -2.02 -19.35 -15.80
N ASP A 98 -3.19 -19.16 -15.20
CA ASP A 98 -4.49 -19.08 -15.88
C ASP A 98 -5.17 -17.71 -15.80
N HIS A 99 -4.74 -16.82 -14.90
CA HIS A 99 -5.30 -15.49 -14.70
C HIS A 99 -4.29 -14.48 -14.14
N ILE A 100 -4.69 -13.22 -14.08
CA ILE A 100 -3.96 -12.15 -13.40
C ILE A 100 -4.87 -11.57 -12.33
N GLU A 101 -4.33 -11.28 -11.16
CA GLU A 101 -5.01 -10.51 -10.13
C GLU A 101 -4.40 -9.12 -10.03
N ALA A 102 -5.24 -8.10 -10.16
CA ALA A 102 -4.82 -6.70 -10.04
C ALA A 102 -5.35 -6.07 -8.75
N GLY A 103 -4.62 -5.08 -8.23
CA GLY A 103 -5.04 -4.30 -7.07
C GLY A 103 -4.47 -2.89 -7.09
N ILE A 104 -4.80 -2.10 -6.08
CA ILE A 104 -4.29 -0.74 -5.89
C ILE A 104 -3.59 -0.63 -4.54
N GLY A 105 -2.33 -0.13 -4.53
CA GLY A 105 -1.48 -0.05 -3.36
C GLY A 105 -1.82 1.11 -2.44
N LEU A 106 -1.76 0.88 -1.15
CA LEU A 106 -2.13 1.85 -0.11
C LEU A 106 -1.16 3.04 0.00
N VAL A 107 0.01 2.99 -0.64
CA VAL A 107 0.95 4.11 -0.73
C VAL A 107 0.30 5.36 -1.34
N CYS A 108 -0.69 5.19 -2.20
CA CYS A 108 -1.49 6.27 -2.78
C CYS A 108 -2.63 6.65 -1.84
N GLU A 109 -2.74 7.93 -1.52
CA GLU A 109 -3.77 8.50 -0.64
C GLU A 109 -5.20 8.13 -1.06
N GLU A 110 -5.50 8.21 -2.36
CA GLU A 110 -6.84 7.87 -2.86
C GLU A 110 -7.09 6.36 -2.86
N ALA A 111 -6.08 5.55 -3.22
CA ALA A 111 -6.20 4.11 -3.14
C ALA A 111 -6.37 3.64 -1.68
N CYS A 112 -5.61 4.23 -0.74
CA CYS A 112 -5.76 3.95 0.68
C CYS A 112 -7.17 4.24 1.17
N ARG A 113 -7.72 5.40 0.83
CA ARG A 113 -9.10 5.77 1.15
C ARG A 113 -10.11 4.76 0.57
N LEU A 114 -10.00 4.43 -0.72
CA LEU A 114 -10.91 3.49 -1.37
C LEU A 114 -10.88 2.11 -0.73
N VAL A 115 -9.70 1.61 -0.38
CA VAL A 115 -9.56 0.30 0.25
C VAL A 115 -10.15 0.31 1.66
N LEU A 116 -9.77 1.29 2.51
CA LEU A 116 -10.22 1.32 3.89
C LEU A 116 -11.72 1.58 4.03
N ASP A 117 -12.28 2.41 3.15
CA ASP A 117 -13.70 2.79 3.16
C ASP A 117 -14.58 1.82 2.36
N ALA A 118 -13.99 0.85 1.64
CA ALA A 118 -14.75 -0.06 0.79
C ALA A 118 -15.91 -0.72 1.54
N ASP A 119 -17.08 -0.72 0.91
CA ASP A 119 -18.23 -1.41 1.47
C ASP A 119 -18.09 -2.92 1.27
N ALA A 120 -18.37 -3.67 2.31
CA ALA A 120 -18.40 -5.13 2.23
C ALA A 120 -19.58 -5.60 1.34
N PRO A 121 -19.48 -6.78 0.72
CA PRO A 121 -18.35 -7.69 0.75
C PRO A 121 -17.28 -7.37 -0.31
N PHE A 122 -16.02 -7.50 0.06
CA PHE A 122 -14.92 -7.59 -0.87
C PHE A 122 -15.16 -8.76 -1.85
N CYS A 123 -15.05 -8.51 -3.14
CA CYS A 123 -15.18 -9.55 -4.16
C CYS A 123 -14.28 -9.25 -5.35
N LEU A 124 -13.85 -10.31 -6.03
CA LEU A 124 -13.04 -10.23 -7.24
C LEU A 124 -13.93 -10.32 -8.45
N VAL A 125 -13.83 -9.36 -9.34
CA VAL A 125 -14.61 -9.25 -10.58
C VAL A 125 -13.68 -9.03 -11.79
N SER A 126 -14.15 -9.36 -12.98
CA SER A 126 -13.46 -9.11 -14.26
C SER A 126 -14.29 -8.22 -15.18
N ASP A 127 -13.73 -7.85 -16.33
CA ASP A 127 -14.41 -7.01 -17.33
C ASP A 127 -15.68 -7.64 -17.92
N ASP A 128 -15.71 -8.95 -18.05
CA ASP A 128 -16.88 -9.67 -18.56
C ASP A 128 -17.96 -9.92 -17.50
N GLY A 129 -17.74 -9.41 -16.26
CA GLY A 129 -18.63 -9.58 -15.12
C GLY A 129 -18.50 -10.91 -14.41
N SER A 130 -17.56 -11.79 -14.82
CA SER A 130 -17.28 -13.01 -14.08
C SER A 130 -16.72 -12.67 -12.69
N LYS A 131 -16.96 -13.57 -11.73
CA LYS A 131 -16.47 -13.43 -10.36
C LYS A 131 -15.55 -14.58 -10.04
N MET A 132 -14.46 -14.28 -9.34
CA MET A 132 -13.58 -15.28 -8.77
C MET A 132 -13.91 -15.47 -7.29
N GLU A 133 -13.89 -16.73 -6.85
CA GLU A 133 -14.10 -17.06 -5.46
C GLU A 133 -12.89 -16.59 -4.63
N LEU A 134 -13.19 -15.91 -3.51
CA LEU A 134 -12.13 -15.49 -2.59
C LEU A 134 -11.52 -16.71 -1.87
N PRO A 135 -10.20 -16.71 -1.65
CA PRO A 135 -9.58 -17.68 -0.77
C PRO A 135 -10.18 -17.68 0.64
N ASP A 136 -10.21 -18.84 1.29
CA ASP A 136 -10.83 -18.99 2.61
C ASP A 136 -10.21 -18.08 3.68
N TYR A 137 -8.90 -17.82 3.61
CA TYR A 137 -8.22 -16.92 4.52
C TYR A 137 -8.67 -15.45 4.37
N VAL A 138 -9.10 -15.03 3.17
CA VAL A 138 -9.71 -13.70 2.97
C VAL A 138 -11.17 -13.70 3.45
N LYS A 139 -11.93 -14.76 3.16
CA LYS A 139 -13.32 -14.91 3.64
C LYS A 139 -13.39 -14.86 5.15
N ALA A 140 -12.43 -15.48 5.85
CA ALA A 140 -12.36 -15.53 7.31
C ALA A 140 -12.28 -14.13 7.94
N VAL A 141 -11.70 -13.14 7.26
CA VAL A 141 -11.65 -11.75 7.75
C VAL A 141 -13.04 -11.11 7.76
N PHE A 142 -13.95 -11.55 6.90
CA PHE A 142 -15.31 -11.00 6.79
C PHE A 142 -16.39 -11.84 7.49
N ASP A 143 -16.01 -12.86 8.28
CA ASP A 143 -16.94 -13.64 9.10
C ASP A 143 -17.40 -12.84 10.32
N THR A 144 -18.48 -12.08 10.16
CA THR A 144 -19.05 -11.24 11.22
C THR A 144 -19.70 -12.01 12.37
N SER A 145 -19.68 -13.35 12.36
CA SER A 145 -20.12 -14.16 13.51
C SER A 145 -19.15 -14.05 14.70
N LYS A 146 -17.93 -13.51 14.45
CA LYS A 146 -16.89 -13.30 15.46
C LYS A 146 -16.39 -11.85 15.39
N PRO A 147 -15.91 -11.26 16.51
CA PRO A 147 -15.25 -9.97 16.49
C PRO A 147 -13.96 -10.03 15.66
N LEU A 148 -13.55 -8.90 15.06
CA LEU A 148 -12.38 -8.87 14.18
C LEU A 148 -11.10 -9.34 14.88
N THR A 149 -10.94 -9.07 16.17
CA THR A 149 -9.79 -9.49 16.97
C THR A 149 -9.65 -11.03 17.03
N GLU A 150 -10.75 -11.77 17.14
CA GLU A 150 -10.74 -13.23 17.05
C GLU A 150 -10.41 -13.73 15.62
N ARG A 151 -10.90 -13.01 14.59
CA ARG A 151 -10.60 -13.32 13.19
C ARG A 151 -9.11 -13.10 12.87
N LEU A 152 -8.53 -12.00 13.35
CA LEU A 152 -7.10 -11.73 13.24
C LEU A 152 -6.25 -12.78 13.99
N ALA A 153 -6.66 -13.16 15.20
CA ALA A 153 -6.02 -14.24 15.93
C ALA A 153 -6.07 -15.58 15.16
N ALA A 154 -7.19 -15.89 14.53
CA ALA A 154 -7.33 -17.11 13.73
C ALA A 154 -6.39 -17.13 12.51
N ILE A 155 -6.32 -16.05 11.73
CA ILE A 155 -5.45 -15.98 10.55
C ILE A 155 -3.95 -15.93 10.91
N SER A 156 -3.59 -15.43 12.11
CA SER A 156 -2.21 -15.44 12.61
C SER A 156 -1.79 -16.77 13.25
N GLY A 157 -2.70 -17.74 13.33
CA GLY A 157 -2.47 -19.01 14.04
C GLY A 157 -2.32 -18.81 15.56
N GLY A 158 -2.99 -17.81 16.12
CA GLY A 158 -2.93 -17.46 17.55
C GLY A 158 -1.64 -16.77 17.97
N ARG A 159 -0.79 -16.37 17.02
CA ARG A 159 0.48 -15.69 17.30
C ARG A 159 0.26 -14.18 17.24
N ARG A 160 0.73 -13.47 18.28
CA ARG A 160 0.71 -12.00 18.37
C ARG A 160 1.97 -11.53 19.06
N ALA A 161 2.75 -10.68 18.41
CA ALA A 161 3.89 -10.02 19.05
C ALA A 161 3.38 -8.93 20.01
N GLY A 162 4.05 -8.76 21.13
CA GLY A 162 3.75 -7.60 21.98
C GLY A 162 4.11 -6.30 21.28
N SER A 163 3.35 -5.22 21.55
CA SER A 163 3.44 -3.90 20.91
C SER A 163 4.89 -3.40 20.76
N LYS A 164 5.69 -3.44 21.83
CA LYS A 164 7.10 -3.03 21.79
C LYS A 164 7.93 -3.86 20.83
N ILE A 165 7.84 -5.19 20.92
CA ILE A 165 8.61 -6.11 20.08
C ILE A 165 8.27 -5.93 18.61
N ARG A 166 6.98 -5.79 18.31
CA ARG A 166 6.49 -5.49 16.96
C ARG A 166 7.09 -4.20 16.42
N ALA A 167 7.03 -3.12 17.21
CA ALA A 167 7.59 -1.84 16.81
C ALA A 167 9.12 -1.91 16.61
N GLU A 168 9.86 -2.61 17.47
CA GLU A 168 11.31 -2.82 17.32
C GLU A 168 11.66 -3.60 16.05
N ILE A 169 10.84 -4.59 15.65
CA ILE A 169 11.04 -5.33 14.40
C ILE A 169 10.91 -4.38 13.19
N PHE A 170 9.84 -3.59 13.11
CA PHE A 170 9.64 -2.66 12.01
C PHE A 170 10.61 -1.48 12.01
N ASP A 171 11.12 -1.03 13.18
CA ASP A 171 12.14 0.01 13.29
C ASP A 171 13.54 -0.49 12.88
N GLY A 172 13.77 -1.79 12.94
CA GLY A 172 15.01 -2.44 12.49
C GLY A 172 15.14 -2.55 10.97
N MET A 173 14.07 -2.31 10.22
CA MET A 173 14.04 -2.38 8.75
C MET A 173 14.68 -1.14 8.10
N GLU A 174 14.89 -1.18 6.79
CA GLU A 174 15.36 -0.02 6.03
C GLU A 174 14.38 1.16 6.17
N VAL A 175 14.90 2.35 6.55
CA VAL A 175 14.07 3.54 6.74
C VAL A 175 13.97 4.34 5.45
N MET A 176 12.77 4.47 4.90
CA MET A 176 12.49 5.28 3.71
C MET A 176 12.19 6.75 4.10
N ASP A 177 11.44 6.98 5.19
CA ASP A 177 11.17 8.31 5.75
C ASP A 177 11.49 8.33 7.25
N PRO A 178 12.38 9.21 7.73
CA PRO A 178 12.69 9.34 9.17
C PRO A 178 11.48 9.62 10.08
N LYS A 179 10.33 9.98 9.52
CA LYS A 179 9.08 10.09 10.29
C LYS A 179 8.60 8.74 10.80
N TRP A 180 8.87 7.68 10.05
CA TRP A 180 8.48 6.32 10.42
C TRP A 180 9.13 5.90 11.74
N SER A 181 10.45 5.98 11.86
CA SER A 181 11.16 5.65 13.11
C SER A 181 10.64 6.47 14.30
N ARG A 182 10.37 7.77 14.11
CA ARG A 182 9.76 8.60 15.17
C ARG A 182 8.36 8.16 15.61
N LEU A 183 7.59 7.54 14.72
CA LEU A 183 6.30 6.97 15.07
C LEU A 183 6.47 5.68 15.88
N LEU A 184 7.41 4.82 15.48
CA LEU A 184 7.71 3.58 16.16
C LEU A 184 8.36 3.81 17.55
N GLU A 185 9.27 4.80 17.67
CA GLU A 185 9.87 5.20 18.94
C GLU A 185 8.81 5.49 20.02
N LYS A 186 7.68 6.13 19.66
CA LYS A 186 6.58 6.39 20.61
C LYS A 186 5.95 5.12 21.16
N ILE A 187 5.93 4.05 20.37
CA ILE A 187 5.41 2.73 20.79
C ILE A 187 6.47 2.06 21.66
N ILE A 188 7.74 2.08 21.24
CA ILE A 188 8.85 1.46 21.95
C ILE A 188 9.02 2.06 23.35
N GLU A 189 8.92 3.39 23.48
CA GLU A 189 9.01 4.10 24.75
C GLU A 189 7.80 3.86 25.67
N ALA A 190 6.62 3.76 25.09
CA ALA A 190 5.37 3.55 25.83
C ALA A 190 4.48 2.53 25.09
N PRO A 191 4.71 1.22 25.28
CA PRO A 191 3.97 0.17 24.61
C PRO A 191 2.47 0.24 24.88
N VAL A 192 1.68 -0.19 23.89
CA VAL A 192 0.21 -0.25 23.98
C VAL A 192 -0.20 -1.62 24.52
N SER A 193 -1.24 -1.69 25.32
CA SER A 193 -1.78 -2.95 25.83
C SER A 193 -2.60 -3.66 24.74
N GLU A 194 -2.68 -4.99 24.81
CA GLU A 194 -3.54 -5.76 23.90
C GLU A 194 -5.00 -5.34 23.99
N GLU A 195 -5.48 -4.96 25.17
CA GLU A 195 -6.86 -4.47 25.38
C GLU A 195 -7.10 -3.16 24.63
N ASP A 196 -6.14 -2.23 24.65
CA ASP A 196 -6.23 -0.95 23.94
C ASP A 196 -6.12 -1.14 22.41
N GLU A 197 -5.22 -2.03 21.95
CA GLU A 197 -5.14 -2.41 20.53
C GLU A 197 -6.47 -2.99 20.04
N ASP A 198 -7.03 -3.95 20.79
CA ASP A 198 -8.30 -4.60 20.47
C ASP A 198 -9.45 -3.59 20.42
N LYS A 199 -9.48 -2.65 21.34
CA LYS A 199 -10.47 -1.59 21.34
C LYS A 199 -10.36 -0.72 20.10
N VAL A 200 -9.16 -0.28 19.71
CA VAL A 200 -8.95 0.52 18.49
C VAL A 200 -9.42 -0.26 17.26
N ILE A 201 -9.09 -1.55 17.16
CA ILE A 201 -9.49 -2.41 16.05
C ILE A 201 -11.02 -2.52 15.96
N LEU A 202 -11.69 -2.75 17.08
CA LEU A 202 -13.15 -2.92 17.12
C LEU A 202 -13.88 -1.59 16.86
N ASP A 203 -13.37 -0.47 17.36
CA ASP A 203 -13.91 0.86 17.09
C ASP A 203 -13.79 1.25 15.60
N ASN A 204 -12.88 0.60 14.85
CA ASN A 204 -12.62 0.83 13.42
C ASN A 204 -12.74 -0.47 12.59
N GLU A 205 -13.61 -1.39 12.99
CA GLU A 205 -13.63 -2.77 12.51
C GLU A 205 -13.66 -2.90 10.98
N LYS A 206 -14.49 -2.10 10.29
CA LYS A 206 -14.61 -2.12 8.83
C LYS A 206 -13.26 -1.82 8.15
N ALA A 207 -12.61 -0.76 8.56
CA ALA A 207 -11.35 -0.33 7.94
C ALA A 207 -10.22 -1.33 8.21
N PHE A 208 -10.13 -1.88 9.43
CA PHE A 208 -9.14 -2.92 9.74
C PHE A 208 -9.43 -4.24 9.02
N ALA A 209 -10.69 -4.64 8.87
CA ALA A 209 -11.04 -5.82 8.08
C ALA A 209 -10.64 -5.64 6.60
N ASN A 210 -10.90 -4.48 6.02
CA ASN A 210 -10.51 -4.15 4.65
C ASN A 210 -8.98 -4.12 4.48
N PHE A 211 -8.27 -3.55 5.45
CA PHE A 211 -6.80 -3.53 5.46
C PHE A 211 -6.21 -4.94 5.54
N ALA A 212 -6.70 -5.78 6.47
CA ALA A 212 -6.28 -7.17 6.57
C ALA A 212 -6.56 -7.96 5.29
N ALA A 213 -7.75 -7.81 4.71
CA ALA A 213 -8.13 -8.47 3.47
C ALA A 213 -7.26 -8.02 2.29
N TYR A 214 -6.92 -6.74 2.22
CA TYR A 214 -5.99 -6.20 1.22
C TYR A 214 -4.60 -6.84 1.33
N LEU A 215 -4.02 -6.93 2.53
CA LEU A 215 -2.72 -7.55 2.72
C LEU A 215 -2.74 -9.06 2.38
N LEU A 216 -3.77 -9.77 2.83
CA LEU A 216 -3.97 -11.19 2.50
C LEU A 216 -4.12 -11.43 0.99
N TYR A 217 -4.80 -10.54 0.30
CA TYR A 217 -4.98 -10.59 -1.15
C TYR A 217 -3.65 -10.33 -1.88
N ARG A 218 -2.95 -9.28 -1.49
CA ARG A 218 -1.68 -8.89 -2.13
C ARG A 218 -0.57 -9.90 -1.85
N TYR A 219 -0.44 -10.40 -0.62
CA TYR A 219 0.62 -11.30 -0.17
C TYR A 219 0.18 -12.75 0.07
N LYS A 220 -0.88 -13.15 -0.61
CA LYS A 220 -1.31 -14.56 -0.75
C LYS A 220 -1.32 -15.37 0.55
N GLY A 221 -2.08 -14.89 1.52
CA GLY A 221 -2.33 -15.66 2.74
C GLY A 221 -1.27 -15.51 3.82
N ALA A 222 -0.42 -14.49 3.75
CA ALA A 222 0.51 -14.13 4.84
C ALA A 222 -0.29 -13.64 6.07
N GLY A 223 -1.01 -14.57 6.72
CA GLY A 223 -1.99 -14.25 7.76
C GLY A 223 -1.40 -13.60 8.99
N ARG A 224 -0.24 -14.07 9.44
CA ARG A 224 0.43 -13.49 10.60
C ARG A 224 0.96 -12.08 10.28
N PHE A 225 1.55 -11.87 9.10
CA PHE A 225 1.97 -10.53 8.65
C PHE A 225 0.78 -9.56 8.62
N ALA A 226 -0.35 -9.97 8.03
CA ALA A 226 -1.54 -9.13 7.97
C ALA A 226 -2.09 -8.77 9.36
N ALA A 227 -2.10 -9.71 10.30
CA ALA A 227 -2.53 -9.48 11.67
C ALA A 227 -1.57 -8.54 12.44
N GLU A 228 -0.25 -8.78 12.35
CA GLU A 228 0.76 -7.93 13.01
C GLU A 228 0.77 -6.50 12.45
N ALA A 229 0.55 -6.35 11.13
CA ALA A 229 0.35 -5.04 10.53
C ALA A 229 -0.90 -4.34 11.09
N CYS A 230 -2.03 -5.05 11.27
CA CYS A 230 -3.22 -4.49 11.91
C CYS A 230 -2.94 -4.03 13.35
N TYR A 231 -2.23 -4.83 14.14
CA TYR A 231 -1.87 -4.47 15.51
C TYR A 231 -0.91 -3.28 15.55
N LEU A 232 0.04 -3.18 14.62
CA LEU A 232 0.93 -2.02 14.51
C LEU A 232 0.15 -0.74 14.20
N LEU A 233 -0.79 -0.81 13.25
CA LEU A 233 -1.64 0.34 12.95
C LEU A 233 -2.51 0.72 14.16
N ALA A 234 -3.02 -0.27 14.90
CA ALA A 234 -3.79 -0.02 16.12
C ALA A 234 -2.93 0.70 17.19
N ASP A 235 -1.68 0.30 17.37
CA ASP A 235 -0.71 1.00 18.24
C ASP A 235 -0.58 2.48 17.85
N LEU A 236 -0.35 2.74 16.56
CA LEU A 236 -0.15 4.10 16.04
C LEU A 236 -1.42 4.95 16.15
N VAL A 237 -2.58 4.35 15.92
CA VAL A 237 -3.88 5.04 16.11
C VAL A 237 -4.12 5.36 17.57
N PHE A 238 -3.82 4.43 18.49
CA PHE A 238 -3.87 4.68 19.93
C PHE A 238 -2.95 5.83 20.37
N LYS A 239 -1.79 5.99 19.69
CA LYS A 239 -0.86 7.13 19.88
C LYS A 239 -1.33 8.44 19.25
N GLY A 240 -2.56 8.47 18.70
CA GLY A 240 -3.21 9.66 18.16
C GLY A 240 -2.98 9.93 16.69
N CYS A 241 -2.53 8.93 15.92
CA CYS A 241 -2.39 9.03 14.47
C CYS A 241 -3.73 8.72 13.77
N GLY A 242 -3.96 9.30 12.58
CA GLY A 242 -5.10 8.94 11.73
C GLY A 242 -4.88 7.57 11.07
N LEU A 243 -5.90 6.68 11.07
CA LEU A 243 -5.77 5.34 10.52
C LEU A 243 -5.35 5.33 9.04
N ALA A 244 -5.97 6.15 8.21
CA ALA A 244 -5.61 6.25 6.79
C ALA A 244 -4.16 6.75 6.58
N ASP A 245 -3.71 7.69 7.41
CA ASP A 245 -2.35 8.22 7.34
C ASP A 245 -1.32 7.13 7.67
N VAL A 246 -1.53 6.39 8.77
CA VAL A 246 -0.58 5.34 9.17
C VAL A 246 -0.63 4.13 8.24
N ALA A 247 -1.78 3.77 7.68
CA ALA A 247 -1.88 2.71 6.68
C ALA A 247 -1.11 3.08 5.39
N ARG A 248 -1.22 4.33 4.96
CA ARG A 248 -0.45 4.84 3.82
C ARG A 248 1.06 4.86 4.11
N VAL A 249 1.46 5.34 5.29
CA VAL A 249 2.88 5.38 5.69
C VAL A 249 3.44 3.96 5.82
N PHE A 250 2.71 3.04 6.44
CA PHE A 250 3.08 1.62 6.49
C PHE A 250 3.32 1.04 5.08
N SER A 251 2.40 1.31 4.15
CA SER A 251 2.56 0.87 2.76
C SER A 251 3.82 1.45 2.13
N CYS A 252 4.10 2.74 2.36
CA CYS A 252 5.29 3.42 1.86
C CYS A 252 6.59 2.77 2.38
N GLU A 253 6.66 2.48 3.68
CA GLU A 253 7.84 1.98 4.36
C GLU A 253 8.05 0.47 4.17
N VAL A 254 6.96 -0.31 4.18
CA VAL A 254 7.05 -1.77 4.18
C VAL A 254 6.78 -2.35 2.80
N GLU A 255 5.66 -1.97 2.15
CA GLU A 255 5.21 -2.60 0.90
C GLU A 255 5.94 -2.11 -0.35
N TYR A 256 6.57 -0.92 -0.30
CA TYR A 256 7.29 -0.29 -1.43
C TYR A 256 8.81 -0.28 -1.26
N SER A 257 9.33 -1.03 -0.30
CA SER A 257 10.71 -1.48 -0.22
C SER A 257 10.72 -3.01 -0.38
N ASP A 258 11.36 -3.51 -1.44
CA ASP A 258 11.49 -4.95 -1.67
C ASP A 258 12.21 -5.64 -0.49
N ILE A 259 13.17 -4.95 0.12
CA ILE A 259 13.90 -5.44 1.30
C ILE A 259 12.97 -5.57 2.49
N ASN A 260 12.21 -4.52 2.80
CA ASN A 260 11.35 -4.49 3.98
C ASN A 260 10.19 -5.48 3.89
N ILE A 261 9.57 -5.60 2.70
CA ILE A 261 8.48 -6.55 2.55
C ILE A 261 8.95 -8.01 2.65
N ASP A 262 10.10 -8.33 2.06
CA ASP A 262 10.69 -9.66 2.16
C ASP A 262 11.03 -9.99 3.63
N GLU A 263 11.68 -9.07 4.36
CA GLU A 263 12.01 -9.22 5.78
C GLU A 263 10.75 -9.36 6.65
N ALA A 264 9.71 -8.57 6.39
CA ALA A 264 8.44 -8.65 7.10
C ALA A 264 7.74 -10.00 6.88
N LEU A 265 7.73 -10.49 5.63
CA LEU A 265 7.15 -11.78 5.29
C LEU A 265 7.97 -12.96 5.86
N GLU A 266 9.31 -12.86 5.92
CA GLU A 266 10.15 -13.87 6.57
C GLU A 266 9.93 -13.90 8.09
N THR A 267 9.81 -12.74 8.73
CA THR A 267 9.65 -12.62 10.19
C THR A 267 8.28 -13.07 10.67
N PHE A 268 7.23 -12.72 9.92
CA PHE A 268 5.85 -12.97 10.29
C PHE A 268 5.13 -14.00 9.39
N GLY A 269 5.81 -14.62 8.47
CA GLY A 269 5.24 -15.63 7.57
C GLY A 269 4.96 -17.00 8.20
#